data_d7e61f43d99a262755ee39ae3701191e
#
_entry.id   d7e61f43d99a262755ee39ae3701191e
#
_cell.length_a   1.000
_cell.length_b   1.000
_cell.length_c   1.000
_cell.angle_alpha   90.00
_cell.angle_beta   90.00
_cell.angle_gamma   90.00
#
_symmetry.space_group_name_H-M   'P 1'
#
loop_
_entity.id
_entity.type
_entity.pdbx_description
1 polymer ?
#
loop_
_entity_poly.entity_id
_entity_poly.type
_entity_poly.pdbx_seq_one_letter_code
_entity_poly.pdbx_strand_id
1 'polypeptide(L)'
;GSVEDHLGAVTAEDRIGEEHQGFKYILHGMNPERILIAAEAVGLGRAALARAAQYANEREVFGRPIGQNQAIQHPLAQSWMELEAAHLMVQKAAWMYDQGQPCGAEANGAKYLAAEACYRACENAIFTHGGMGYAKEYHVERYLRESWIARLAPVSPQLILCFIAEKVLGLPKSY
;
A
#
# COMPACT_ATOMS: atom_id res chain seq x y z
N GLY A 1 8.22 32.84 -20.45
CA GLY A 1 7.13 33.27 -19.62
C GLY A 1 7.29 32.72 -18.22
N SER A 2 7.05 33.51 -17.19
CA SER A 2 7.11 33.06 -15.81
C SER A 2 5.90 32.15 -15.52
N VAL A 3 6.04 31.25 -14.56
CA VAL A 3 4.97 30.33 -14.09
C VAL A 3 3.75 31.13 -13.60
N GLU A 4 3.92 32.41 -13.26
CA GLU A 4 2.88 33.32 -12.82
C GLU A 4 1.84 33.65 -13.89
N ASP A 5 2.19 33.56 -15.17
CA ASP A 5 1.29 33.91 -16.27
C ASP A 5 0.15 32.90 -16.55
N HIS A 6 0.14 31.75 -15.85
CA HIS A 6 -0.83 30.68 -16.06
C HIS A 6 -1.75 30.41 -14.86
N LEU A 7 -1.50 31.03 -13.73
CA LEU A 7 -2.39 30.96 -12.58
C LEU A 7 -3.44 32.08 -12.72
N GLY A 8 -4.67 31.73 -13.08
CA GLY A 8 -5.80 32.66 -13.06
C GLY A 8 -5.90 33.35 -11.70
N ALA A 9 -6.43 34.56 -11.67
CA ALA A 9 -6.65 35.29 -10.43
C ALA A 9 -7.61 34.47 -9.53
N VAL A 10 -7.14 34.09 -8.34
CA VAL A 10 -7.96 33.42 -7.32
C VAL A 10 -8.50 34.52 -6.41
N THR A 11 -9.81 34.60 -6.27
CA THR A 11 -10.49 35.59 -5.43
C THR A 11 -10.73 35.06 -4.02
N ALA A 12 -11.08 35.96 -3.08
CA ALA A 12 -11.47 35.55 -1.73
C ALA A 12 -12.71 34.64 -1.71
N GLU A 13 -13.55 34.70 -2.75
CA GLU A 13 -14.75 33.87 -2.90
C GLU A 13 -14.41 32.41 -3.29
N ASP A 14 -13.23 32.19 -3.89
CA ASP A 14 -12.74 30.85 -4.25
C ASP A 14 -12.14 30.11 -3.04
N ARG A 15 -12.07 30.76 -1.87
CA ARG A 15 -11.48 30.18 -0.67
C ARG A 15 -12.36 29.06 -0.11
N ILE A 16 -11.75 27.90 0.18
CA ILE A 16 -12.39 26.78 0.83
C ILE A 16 -12.11 26.84 2.34
N GLY A 17 -13.14 27.13 3.12
CA GLY A 17 -13.07 27.18 4.60
C GLY A 17 -12.43 28.47 5.14
N GLU A 18 -11.99 28.40 6.39
CA GLU A 18 -11.44 29.54 7.13
C GLU A 18 -9.97 29.81 6.80
N GLU A 19 -9.58 31.09 6.88
CA GLU A 19 -8.19 31.49 6.70
C GLU A 19 -7.25 30.76 7.68
N HIS A 20 -6.08 30.43 7.19
CA HIS A 20 -5.03 29.73 7.93
C HIS A 20 -5.37 28.29 8.39
N GLN A 21 -6.51 27.73 7.97
CA GLN A 21 -6.93 26.35 8.29
C GLN A 21 -6.71 25.35 7.14
N GLY A 22 -6.23 25.77 5.98
CA GLY A 22 -6.13 24.93 4.76
C GLY A 22 -5.40 23.61 4.99
N PHE A 23 -4.28 23.61 5.72
CA PHE A 23 -3.55 22.39 6.02
C PHE A 23 -4.37 21.38 6.87
N LYS A 24 -5.17 21.88 7.80
CA LYS A 24 -6.06 21.03 8.62
C LYS A 24 -7.15 20.37 7.75
N TYR A 25 -7.69 21.09 6.78
CA TYR A 25 -8.67 20.56 5.84
C TYR A 25 -8.05 19.48 4.94
N ILE A 26 -6.84 19.68 4.44
CA ILE A 26 -6.09 18.67 3.68
C ILE A 26 -5.87 17.42 4.53
N LEU A 27 -5.42 17.56 5.78
CA LEU A 27 -5.20 16.43 6.68
C LEU A 27 -6.46 15.62 6.94
N HIS A 28 -7.63 16.26 6.98
CA HIS A 28 -8.91 15.55 7.12
C HIS A 28 -9.17 14.60 5.94
N GLY A 29 -8.89 15.04 4.71
CA GLY A 29 -9.01 14.23 3.49
C GLY A 29 -7.99 13.10 3.38
N MET A 30 -6.84 13.22 4.04
CA MET A 30 -5.75 12.25 3.88
C MET A 30 -5.96 10.92 4.61
N ASN A 31 -6.79 10.86 5.65
CA ASN A 31 -7.07 9.58 6.32
C ASN A 31 -7.85 8.61 5.43
N PRO A 32 -9.00 9.01 4.82
CA PRO A 32 -9.69 8.13 3.87
C PRO A 32 -8.81 7.76 2.66
N GLU A 33 -7.99 8.67 2.15
CA GLU A 33 -7.06 8.38 1.06
C GLU A 33 -6.05 7.29 1.45
N ARG A 34 -5.45 7.36 2.64
CA ARG A 34 -4.56 6.29 3.14
C ARG A 34 -5.27 4.95 3.25
N ILE A 35 -6.52 4.94 3.72
CA ILE A 35 -7.34 3.71 3.85
C ILE A 35 -7.63 3.12 2.46
N LEU A 36 -7.98 3.95 1.47
CA LEU A 36 -8.24 3.50 0.11
C LEU A 36 -7.00 2.91 -0.56
N ILE A 37 -5.85 3.58 -0.47
CA ILE A 37 -4.57 3.08 -1.01
C ILE A 37 -4.15 1.79 -0.30
N ALA A 38 -4.40 1.68 1.00
CA ALA A 38 -4.14 0.43 1.73
C ALA A 38 -5.04 -0.73 1.24
N ALA A 39 -6.31 -0.47 0.98
CA ALA A 39 -7.23 -1.46 0.43
C ALA A 39 -6.83 -1.90 -0.99
N GLU A 40 -6.44 -0.94 -1.84
CA GLU A 40 -5.91 -1.21 -3.18
C GLU A 40 -4.65 -2.09 -3.11
N ALA A 41 -3.71 -1.77 -2.23
CA ALA A 41 -2.49 -2.55 -2.03
C ALA A 41 -2.79 -4.00 -1.61
N VAL A 42 -3.72 -4.22 -0.68
CA VAL A 42 -4.15 -5.58 -0.31
C VAL A 42 -4.73 -6.31 -1.52
N GLY A 43 -5.56 -5.65 -2.32
CA GLY A 43 -6.15 -6.23 -3.54
C GLY A 43 -5.09 -6.63 -4.57
N LEU A 44 -4.13 -5.76 -4.83
CA LEU A 44 -3.02 -6.01 -5.75
C LEU A 44 -2.13 -7.16 -5.27
N GLY A 45 -1.78 -7.17 -3.98
CA GLY A 45 -0.97 -8.24 -3.38
C GLY A 45 -1.67 -9.60 -3.47
N ARG A 46 -2.98 -9.66 -3.21
CA ARG A 46 -3.78 -10.88 -3.37
C ARG A 46 -3.83 -11.36 -4.83
N ALA A 47 -3.95 -10.45 -5.79
CA ALA A 47 -3.93 -10.79 -7.21
C ALA A 47 -2.57 -11.38 -7.63
N ALA A 48 -1.46 -10.80 -7.18
CA ALA A 48 -0.13 -11.32 -7.42
C ALA A 48 0.07 -12.70 -6.79
N LEU A 49 -0.36 -12.88 -5.54
CA LEU A 49 -0.27 -14.14 -4.81
C LEU A 49 -1.08 -15.25 -5.48
N ALA A 50 -2.30 -14.94 -5.94
CA ALA A 50 -3.14 -15.91 -6.65
C ALA A 50 -2.48 -16.42 -7.94
N ARG A 51 -1.88 -15.52 -8.73
CA ARG A 51 -1.13 -15.90 -9.94
C ARG A 51 0.10 -16.73 -9.62
N ALA A 52 0.84 -16.39 -8.57
CA ALA A 52 2.00 -17.16 -8.13
C ALA A 52 1.62 -18.57 -7.68
N ALA A 53 0.54 -18.70 -6.91
CA ALA A 53 0.02 -19.99 -6.45
C ALA A 53 -0.45 -20.86 -7.63
N GLN A 54 -1.17 -20.27 -8.59
CA GLN A 54 -1.58 -20.96 -9.81
C GLN A 54 -0.36 -21.48 -10.59
N TYR A 55 0.60 -20.60 -10.89
CA TYR A 55 1.81 -20.96 -11.60
C TYR A 55 2.61 -22.04 -10.88
N ALA A 56 2.72 -21.96 -9.56
CA ALA A 56 3.43 -22.95 -8.76
C ALA A 56 2.80 -24.35 -8.81
N ASN A 57 1.48 -24.44 -9.01
CA ASN A 57 0.77 -25.71 -9.19
C ASN A 57 0.86 -26.26 -10.61
N GLU A 58 0.98 -25.40 -11.62
CA GLU A 58 0.99 -25.80 -13.03
C GLU A 58 2.40 -26.06 -13.57
N ARG A 59 3.40 -25.32 -13.08
CA ARG A 59 4.78 -25.42 -13.57
C ARG A 59 5.45 -26.64 -12.99
N GLU A 60 5.82 -27.58 -13.85
CA GLU A 60 6.60 -28.78 -13.48
C GLU A 60 8.09 -28.61 -13.79
N VAL A 61 8.93 -29.03 -12.84
CA VAL A 61 10.37 -29.16 -12.98
C VAL A 61 10.81 -30.42 -12.24
N PHE A 62 11.66 -31.22 -12.84
CA PHE A 62 12.06 -32.52 -12.31
C PHE A 62 10.89 -33.48 -12.02
N GLY A 63 9.86 -33.44 -12.89
CA GLY A 63 8.72 -34.38 -12.82
C GLY A 63 7.69 -34.08 -11.73
N ARG A 64 7.70 -32.87 -11.16
CA ARG A 64 6.71 -32.47 -10.15
C ARG A 64 6.44 -30.94 -10.20
N PRO A 65 5.25 -30.49 -9.74
CA PRO A 65 4.97 -29.07 -9.58
C PRO A 65 5.97 -28.37 -8.67
N ILE A 66 6.42 -27.16 -9.04
CA ILE A 66 7.36 -26.39 -8.23
C ILE A 66 6.78 -26.00 -6.87
N GLY A 67 5.44 -25.92 -6.74
CA GLY A 67 4.74 -25.69 -5.49
C GLY A 67 4.96 -26.76 -4.42
N GLN A 68 5.56 -27.90 -4.75
CA GLN A 68 5.97 -28.90 -3.76
C GLN A 68 7.29 -28.56 -3.05
N ASN A 69 7.95 -27.49 -3.44
CA ASN A 69 9.20 -27.05 -2.80
C ASN A 69 8.92 -26.03 -1.68
N GLN A 70 9.48 -26.23 -0.51
CA GLN A 70 9.32 -25.32 0.64
C GLN A 70 9.82 -23.90 0.32
N ALA A 71 10.86 -23.77 -0.50
CA ALA A 71 11.36 -22.47 -0.97
C ALA A 71 10.33 -21.66 -1.77
N ILE A 72 9.30 -22.30 -2.33
CA ILE A 72 8.15 -21.66 -2.99
C ILE A 72 6.98 -21.52 -2.01
N GLN A 73 6.68 -22.56 -1.23
CA GLN A 73 5.52 -22.56 -0.33
C GLN A 73 5.65 -21.52 0.79
N HIS A 74 6.80 -21.45 1.45
CA HIS A 74 6.97 -20.59 2.63
C HIS A 74 6.82 -19.10 2.32
N PRO A 75 7.47 -18.52 1.28
CA PRO A 75 7.27 -17.11 0.95
C PRO A 75 5.83 -16.79 0.56
N LEU A 76 5.14 -17.67 -0.16
CA LEU A 76 3.74 -17.47 -0.56
C LEU A 76 2.80 -17.54 0.67
N ALA A 77 3.02 -18.51 1.57
CA ALA A 77 2.26 -18.62 2.80
C ALA A 77 2.47 -17.40 3.73
N GLN A 78 3.71 -16.93 3.86
CA GLN A 78 4.02 -15.71 4.61
C GLN A 78 3.32 -14.49 4.00
N SER A 79 3.39 -14.32 2.68
CA SER A 79 2.72 -13.22 1.98
C SER A 79 1.21 -13.23 2.22
N TRP A 80 0.60 -14.39 2.24
CA TRP A 80 -0.83 -14.50 2.55
C TRP A 80 -1.14 -14.00 3.97
N MET A 81 -0.38 -14.46 4.98
CA MET A 81 -0.59 -14.03 6.38
C MET A 81 -0.41 -12.53 6.56
N GLU A 82 0.62 -11.96 5.93
CA GLU A 82 0.89 -10.51 6.00
C GLU A 82 -0.21 -9.68 5.33
N LEU A 83 -0.73 -10.13 4.18
CA LEU A 83 -1.86 -9.48 3.50
C LEU A 83 -3.15 -9.54 4.32
N GLU A 84 -3.44 -10.68 4.97
CA GLU A 84 -4.61 -10.81 5.84
C GLU A 84 -4.50 -9.93 7.10
N ALA A 85 -3.34 -9.88 7.73
CA ALA A 85 -3.10 -8.99 8.87
C ALA A 85 -3.24 -7.52 8.47
N ALA A 86 -2.69 -7.12 7.33
CA ALA A 86 -2.84 -5.78 6.79
C ALA A 86 -4.30 -5.45 6.47
N HIS A 87 -5.04 -6.40 5.90
CA HIS A 87 -6.47 -6.25 5.60
C HIS A 87 -7.31 -5.98 6.86
N LEU A 88 -7.05 -6.70 7.95
CA LEU A 88 -7.72 -6.45 9.24
C LEU A 88 -7.45 -5.03 9.76
N MET A 89 -6.22 -4.51 9.59
CA MET A 89 -5.91 -3.13 9.96
C MET A 89 -6.64 -2.13 9.07
N VAL A 90 -6.76 -2.41 7.76
CA VAL A 90 -7.55 -1.58 6.83
C VAL A 90 -9.01 -1.53 7.26
N GLN A 91 -9.61 -2.69 7.57
CA GLN A 91 -10.99 -2.75 8.03
C GLN A 91 -11.21 -1.98 9.35
N LYS A 92 -10.28 -2.10 10.29
CA LYS A 92 -10.33 -1.34 11.55
C LYS A 92 -10.30 0.16 11.28
N ALA A 93 -9.36 0.63 10.44
CA ALA A 93 -9.22 2.05 10.12
C ALA A 93 -10.47 2.60 9.41
N ALA A 94 -11.03 1.84 8.45
CA ALA A 94 -12.25 2.20 7.73
C ALA A 94 -13.46 2.28 8.68
N TRP A 95 -13.63 1.28 9.54
CA TRP A 95 -14.73 1.29 10.52
C TRP A 95 -14.64 2.48 11.48
N MET A 96 -13.44 2.80 12.00
CA MET A 96 -13.25 3.96 12.87
C MET A 96 -13.58 5.27 12.15
N TYR A 97 -13.17 5.40 10.88
CA TYR A 97 -13.49 6.56 10.05
C TYR A 97 -15.00 6.71 9.85
N ASP A 98 -15.72 5.64 9.53
CA ASP A 98 -17.18 5.62 9.34
C ASP A 98 -17.94 5.98 10.63
N GLN A 99 -17.36 5.67 11.79
CA GLN A 99 -17.90 6.06 13.10
C GLN A 99 -17.52 7.49 13.53
N GLY A 100 -16.83 8.26 12.69
CA GLY A 100 -16.35 9.60 13.03
C GLY A 100 -15.27 9.62 14.12
N GLN A 101 -14.62 8.49 14.40
CA GLN A 101 -13.58 8.39 15.42
C GLN A 101 -12.22 8.87 14.86
N PRO A 102 -11.34 9.41 15.71
CA PRO A 102 -9.96 9.68 15.33
C PRO A 102 -9.26 8.38 14.91
N CYS A 103 -8.86 8.27 13.64
CA CYS A 103 -8.26 7.06 13.05
C CYS A 103 -6.87 7.28 12.43
N GLY A 104 -6.21 8.39 12.78
CA GLY A 104 -4.92 8.73 12.16
C GLY A 104 -3.82 7.69 12.36
N ALA A 105 -3.75 7.05 13.52
CA ALA A 105 -2.79 5.98 13.80
C ALA A 105 -3.10 4.73 12.96
N GLU A 106 -4.35 4.32 12.94
CA GLU A 106 -4.83 3.16 12.21
C GLU A 106 -4.72 3.34 10.69
N ALA A 107 -5.07 4.50 10.16
CA ALA A 107 -4.94 4.82 8.74
C ALA A 107 -3.47 4.81 8.27
N ASN A 108 -2.55 5.37 9.06
CA ASN A 108 -1.12 5.31 8.79
C ASN A 108 -0.59 3.87 8.90
N GLY A 109 -0.95 3.14 9.96
CA GLY A 109 -0.56 1.75 10.16
C GLY A 109 -1.06 0.84 9.05
N ALA A 110 -2.34 0.96 8.68
CA ALA A 110 -2.94 0.21 7.58
C ALA A 110 -2.20 0.45 6.26
N LYS A 111 -1.96 1.71 5.91
CA LYS A 111 -1.24 2.08 4.68
C LYS A 111 0.17 1.50 4.65
N TYR A 112 0.91 1.62 5.74
CA TYR A 112 2.27 1.09 5.83
C TYR A 112 2.29 -0.43 5.69
N LEU A 113 1.51 -1.14 6.49
CA LEU A 113 1.48 -2.60 6.49
C LEU A 113 0.99 -3.18 5.16
N ALA A 114 -0.06 -2.60 4.58
CA ALA A 114 -0.60 -3.06 3.30
C ALA A 114 0.38 -2.84 2.14
N ALA A 115 1.06 -1.69 2.09
CA ALA A 115 2.04 -1.39 1.06
C ALA A 115 3.25 -2.34 1.12
N GLU A 116 3.77 -2.61 2.33
CA GLU A 116 4.90 -3.54 2.52
C GLU A 116 4.51 -5.00 2.22
N ALA A 117 3.32 -5.45 2.66
CA ALA A 117 2.81 -6.79 2.36
C ALA A 117 2.56 -6.97 0.87
N CYS A 118 1.98 -5.98 0.20
CA CYS A 118 1.75 -5.98 -1.25
C CYS A 118 3.06 -6.10 -2.02
N TYR A 119 4.04 -5.27 -1.69
CA TYR A 119 5.35 -5.30 -2.36
C TYR A 119 5.99 -6.68 -2.23
N ARG A 120 6.05 -7.25 -1.02
CA ARG A 120 6.61 -8.60 -0.80
C ARG A 120 5.85 -9.68 -1.55
N ALA A 121 4.51 -9.62 -1.58
CA ALA A 121 3.71 -10.58 -2.34
C ALA A 121 3.99 -10.49 -3.86
N CYS A 122 4.12 -9.29 -4.40
CA CYS A 122 4.47 -9.07 -5.80
C CYS A 122 5.91 -9.55 -6.12
N GLU A 123 6.87 -9.26 -5.25
CA GLU A 123 8.25 -9.73 -5.38
C GLU A 123 8.32 -11.26 -5.33
N ASN A 124 7.65 -11.90 -4.37
CA ASN A 124 7.56 -13.37 -4.28
C ASN A 124 6.87 -13.98 -5.49
N ALA A 125 5.89 -13.28 -6.09
CA ALA A 125 5.28 -13.73 -7.34
C ALA A 125 6.29 -13.73 -8.50
N ILE A 126 7.15 -12.71 -8.63
CA ILE A 126 8.25 -12.70 -9.60
C ILE A 126 9.18 -13.89 -9.38
N PHE A 127 9.66 -14.09 -8.15
CA PHE A 127 10.56 -15.21 -7.84
C PHE A 127 9.93 -16.57 -8.13
N THR A 128 8.65 -16.74 -7.83
CA THR A 128 7.90 -17.98 -8.11
C THR A 128 7.83 -18.27 -9.61
N HIS A 129 7.66 -17.24 -10.46
CA HIS A 129 7.65 -17.40 -11.91
C HIS A 129 9.04 -17.54 -12.52
N GLY A 130 10.11 -17.16 -11.80
CA GLY A 130 11.47 -17.14 -12.31
C GLY A 130 11.59 -16.24 -13.55
N GLY A 131 12.22 -16.73 -14.62
CA GLY A 131 12.36 -15.96 -15.87
C GLY A 131 11.02 -15.52 -16.48
N MET A 132 9.95 -16.31 -16.30
CA MET A 132 8.60 -15.95 -16.76
C MET A 132 7.99 -14.79 -15.95
N GLY A 133 8.50 -14.50 -14.76
CA GLY A 133 8.10 -13.34 -13.99
C GLY A 133 8.47 -12.01 -14.62
N TYR A 134 9.44 -12.01 -15.54
CA TYR A 134 9.85 -10.83 -16.31
C TYR A 134 9.02 -10.64 -17.59
N ALA A 135 8.28 -11.67 -18.02
CA ALA A 135 7.49 -11.65 -19.24
C ALA A 135 6.13 -10.95 -19.00
N LYS A 136 5.76 -10.04 -19.92
CA LYS A 136 4.52 -9.24 -19.82
C LYS A 136 3.26 -10.11 -19.80
N GLU A 137 3.29 -11.27 -20.43
CA GLU A 137 2.19 -12.21 -20.56
C GLU A 137 1.71 -12.76 -19.22
N TYR A 138 2.59 -12.80 -18.21
CA TYR A 138 2.26 -13.29 -16.87
C TYR A 138 1.75 -12.18 -15.94
N HIS A 139 1.88 -10.91 -16.32
CA HIS A 139 1.42 -9.72 -15.60
C HIS A 139 2.09 -9.45 -14.24
N VAL A 140 2.80 -10.39 -13.64
CA VAL A 140 3.41 -10.21 -12.30
C VAL A 140 4.47 -9.12 -12.29
N GLU A 141 5.16 -8.87 -13.43
CA GLU A 141 6.10 -7.76 -13.58
C GLU A 141 5.40 -6.40 -13.44
N ARG A 142 4.19 -6.28 -13.99
CA ARG A 142 3.36 -5.09 -13.88
C ARG A 142 2.88 -4.89 -12.45
N TYR A 143 2.44 -5.94 -11.77
CA TYR A 143 2.02 -5.87 -10.38
C TYR A 143 3.16 -5.40 -9.46
N LEU A 144 4.40 -5.87 -9.68
CA LEU A 144 5.55 -5.38 -8.93
C LEU A 144 5.79 -3.89 -9.15
N ARG A 145 5.71 -3.40 -10.39
CA ARG A 145 5.84 -1.95 -10.68
C ARG A 145 4.73 -1.14 -10.01
N GLU A 146 3.48 -1.60 -10.11
CA GLU A 146 2.32 -0.94 -9.51
C GLU A 146 2.39 -0.92 -7.98
N SER A 147 2.93 -1.94 -7.34
CA SER A 147 3.05 -2.02 -5.88
C SER A 147 3.91 -0.89 -5.27
N TRP A 148 4.80 -0.29 -6.06
CA TRP A 148 5.58 0.87 -5.62
C TRP A 148 4.73 2.10 -5.35
N ILE A 149 3.63 2.30 -6.07
CA ILE A 149 2.73 3.45 -5.86
C ILE A 149 2.23 3.47 -4.42
N ALA A 150 1.78 2.34 -3.91
CA ALA A 150 1.30 2.24 -2.54
C ALA A 150 2.39 2.52 -1.49
N ARG A 151 3.67 2.31 -1.79
CA ARG A 151 4.79 2.67 -0.90
C ARG A 151 5.11 4.16 -0.94
N LEU A 152 4.94 4.82 -2.09
CA LEU A 152 5.32 6.21 -2.31
C LEU A 152 4.21 7.19 -1.92
N ALA A 153 2.97 6.90 -2.30
CA ALA A 153 1.80 7.78 -2.16
C ALA A 153 0.81 7.26 -1.10
N PRO A 154 -0.03 8.13 -0.52
CA PRO A 154 0.06 9.59 -0.50
C PRO A 154 1.12 10.12 0.48
N VAL A 155 1.67 9.26 1.33
CA VAL A 155 2.66 9.59 2.37
C VAL A 155 3.77 8.53 2.37
N SER A 156 5.01 8.95 2.42
CA SER A 156 6.15 8.03 2.46
C SER A 156 6.17 7.16 3.73
N PRO A 157 6.73 5.94 3.66
CA PRO A 157 6.89 5.07 4.84
C PRO A 157 7.62 5.75 6.00
N GLN A 158 8.63 6.57 5.71
CA GLN A 158 9.42 7.27 6.71
C GLN A 158 8.57 8.27 7.50
N LEU A 159 7.73 9.06 6.83
CA LEU A 159 6.82 9.99 7.51
C LEU A 159 5.77 9.27 8.34
N ILE A 160 5.28 8.11 7.89
CA ILE A 160 4.36 7.28 8.67
C ILE A 160 5.04 6.78 9.95
N LEU A 161 6.26 6.26 9.84
CA LEU A 161 7.02 5.78 11.00
C LEU A 161 7.32 6.92 11.98
N CYS A 162 7.70 8.11 11.50
CA CYS A 162 7.86 9.29 12.34
C CYS A 162 6.54 9.67 13.06
N PHE A 163 5.42 9.65 12.34
CA PHE A 163 4.11 9.93 12.95
C PHE A 163 3.77 8.93 14.06
N ILE A 164 3.93 7.64 13.83
CA ILE A 164 3.67 6.59 14.84
C ILE A 164 4.61 6.76 16.04
N ALA A 165 5.90 7.00 15.80
CA ALA A 165 6.88 7.21 16.86
C ALA A 165 6.51 8.41 17.75
N GLU A 166 6.20 9.53 17.12
CA GLU A 166 5.91 10.78 17.84
C GLU A 166 4.51 10.77 18.48
N LYS A 167 3.47 10.42 17.69
CA LYS A 167 2.07 10.62 18.13
C LYS A 167 1.47 9.44 18.87
N VAL A 168 1.97 8.23 18.65
CA VAL A 168 1.46 7.02 19.30
C VAL A 168 2.36 6.58 20.45
N LEU A 169 3.68 6.55 20.20
CA LEU A 169 4.66 6.08 21.20
C LEU A 169 5.18 7.21 22.10
N GLY A 170 4.88 8.48 21.80
CA GLY A 170 5.32 9.63 22.61
C GLY A 170 6.83 9.90 22.53
N LEU A 171 7.50 9.44 21.47
CA LEU A 171 8.94 9.70 21.29
C LEU A 171 9.19 11.15 20.89
N PRO A 172 10.38 11.70 21.20
CA PRO A 172 10.77 13.04 20.77
C PRO A 172 10.74 13.15 19.23
N LYS A 173 10.38 14.34 18.76
CA LYS A 173 10.40 14.65 17.33
C LYS A 173 11.82 14.52 16.77
N SER A 174 11.95 13.85 15.61
CA SER A 174 13.25 13.54 15.01
C SER A 174 13.82 14.64 14.10
N TYR A 175 13.05 15.70 13.81
CA TYR A 175 13.44 16.82 12.93
C TYR A 175 12.78 18.13 13.33
#